data_ebe67430046cba6552a773a405e1e9eb
#
_entry.id   ebe67430046cba6552a773a405e1e9eb
#
_cell.length_a   1.000
_cell.length_b   1.000
_cell.length_c   1.000
_cell.angle_alpha   90.00
_cell.angle_beta   90.00
_cell.angle_gamma   90.00
#
_symmetry.space_group_name_H-M   'P 1'
#
loop_
_entity.id
_entity.type
_entity.pdbx_description
1 polymer ?
#
loop_
_entity_poly.entity_id
_entity_poly.type
_entity_poly.pdbx_seq_one_letter_code
_entity_poly.pdbx_strand_id
1 'polypeptide(L)'
;MPVNEYGQMIGEPVDDTPGVLPSLVRIEGQYTILEALSVEKHAEDLLAVYGPDSPRDMWTYLFQPPVENLEELIVALKQMIERKDRFYYAIMDKVTGKALGTFSLMRIDQANRVIEVGAVTFSPALKQTRMGTEAHYLLARYVFEELNYRRYEWKCDALNLPSRKAAERLGFIYEGTFRQAIIYKGRTRDTDWMSMIDKDWPRVKSRFEAWLSPDNFDENGEQLKSFREC
;
A
#
# COMPACT_ATOMS: atom_id res chain seq x y z
N MET A 1 27.89 -16.25 1.62
CA MET A 1 27.05 -16.97 0.63
C MET A 1 27.58 -18.38 0.53
N PRO A 2 26.72 -19.40 0.58
CA PRO A 2 27.15 -20.80 0.43
C PRO A 2 27.69 -21.08 -0.97
N VAL A 3 28.44 -22.19 -1.09
CA VAL A 3 29.04 -22.63 -2.35
C VAL A 3 28.56 -24.06 -2.62
N ASN A 4 28.17 -24.37 -3.85
CA ASN A 4 27.79 -25.73 -4.24
C ASN A 4 28.98 -26.63 -4.49
N GLU A 5 28.73 -27.89 -4.82
CA GLU A 5 29.78 -28.92 -5.10
C GLU A 5 30.67 -28.58 -6.31
N TYR A 6 30.27 -27.64 -7.16
CA TYR A 6 31.04 -27.17 -8.32
C TYR A 6 31.86 -25.90 -8.04
N GLY A 7 31.88 -25.41 -6.79
CA GLY A 7 32.56 -24.17 -6.41
C GLY A 7 31.81 -22.89 -6.79
N GLN A 8 30.54 -22.97 -7.18
CA GLN A 8 29.71 -21.81 -7.55
C GLN A 8 29.04 -21.23 -6.32
N MET A 9 29.01 -19.89 -6.20
CA MET A 9 28.23 -19.22 -5.18
C MET A 9 26.73 -19.37 -5.45
N ILE A 10 25.99 -19.75 -4.43
CA ILE A 10 24.54 -19.93 -4.48
C ILE A 10 23.84 -19.07 -3.42
N GLY A 11 22.51 -18.92 -3.53
CA GLY A 11 21.72 -18.21 -2.55
C GLY A 11 21.68 -18.90 -1.19
N GLU A 12 21.37 -18.15 -0.14
CA GLU A 12 21.16 -18.70 1.19
C GLU A 12 19.92 -19.62 1.19
N PRO A 13 19.96 -20.73 1.95
CA PRO A 13 18.77 -21.54 2.17
C PRO A 13 17.64 -20.70 2.78
N VAL A 14 16.42 -20.96 2.34
CA VAL A 14 15.23 -20.34 2.91
C VAL A 14 14.20 -21.43 3.19
N ASP A 15 13.32 -21.17 4.16
CA ASP A 15 12.10 -21.94 4.33
C ASP A 15 11.22 -21.76 3.08
N ASP A 16 10.80 -22.87 2.44
CA ASP A 16 10.00 -22.90 1.22
C ASP A 16 8.50 -23.02 1.49
N THR A 17 8.07 -22.90 2.77
CA THR A 17 6.65 -22.85 3.13
C THR A 17 5.97 -21.69 2.38
N PRO A 18 4.91 -21.96 1.59
CA PRO A 18 4.21 -20.91 0.85
C PRO A 18 3.63 -19.83 1.76
N GLY A 19 3.57 -18.59 1.26
CA GLY A 19 2.86 -17.50 1.92
C GLY A 19 1.36 -17.76 2.00
N VAL A 20 0.70 -17.14 2.98
CA VAL A 20 -0.75 -17.28 3.21
C VAL A 20 -1.51 -16.25 2.36
N LEU A 21 -2.64 -16.64 1.76
CA LEU A 21 -3.52 -15.68 1.09
C LEU A 21 -4.15 -14.72 2.12
N PRO A 22 -4.29 -13.43 1.77
CA PRO A 22 -4.97 -12.48 2.63
C PRO A 22 -6.40 -12.95 2.94
N SER A 23 -6.76 -12.95 4.22
CA SER A 23 -8.11 -13.27 4.71
C SER A 23 -8.60 -12.22 5.69
N LEU A 24 -7.90 -11.09 5.75
CA LEU A 24 -8.19 -10.04 6.71
C LEU A 24 -9.56 -9.44 6.50
N VAL A 25 -10.30 -9.32 7.59
CA VAL A 25 -11.57 -8.58 7.63
C VAL A 25 -11.33 -7.18 8.19
N ARG A 26 -10.56 -7.04 9.27
CA ARG A 26 -10.33 -5.76 9.96
C ARG A 26 -9.02 -5.78 10.75
N ILE A 27 -8.20 -4.72 10.61
CA ILE A 27 -7.09 -4.39 11.52
C ILE A 27 -7.34 -2.99 12.10
N GLU A 28 -7.24 -2.88 13.41
CA GLU A 28 -7.40 -1.61 14.11
C GLU A 28 -6.05 -1.09 14.57
N GLY A 29 -5.74 0.14 14.15
CA GLY A 29 -4.60 0.92 14.59
C GLY A 29 -4.96 1.93 15.67
N GLN A 30 -4.08 2.86 15.92
CA GLN A 30 -4.30 3.96 16.85
C GLN A 30 -5.17 5.06 16.22
N TYR A 31 -4.91 5.39 14.96
CA TYR A 31 -5.55 6.50 14.24
C TYR A 31 -6.46 6.02 13.12
N THR A 32 -6.23 4.83 12.58
CA THR A 32 -6.92 4.31 11.41
C THR A 32 -7.34 2.87 11.58
N ILE A 33 -8.30 2.45 10.78
CA ILE A 33 -8.79 1.08 10.71
C ILE A 33 -8.71 0.63 9.25
N LEU A 34 -8.21 -0.57 9.02
CA LEU A 34 -8.29 -1.24 7.73
C LEU A 34 -9.44 -2.24 7.77
N GLU A 35 -10.39 -2.12 6.85
CA GLU A 35 -11.45 -3.11 6.67
C GLU A 35 -11.44 -3.68 5.25
N ALA A 36 -11.82 -4.94 5.09
CA ALA A 36 -12.11 -5.46 3.76
C ALA A 36 -13.16 -4.57 3.08
N LEU A 37 -12.89 -4.20 1.82
CA LEU A 37 -13.76 -3.29 1.07
C LEU A 37 -15.18 -3.88 0.97
N SER A 38 -16.19 -3.07 1.31
CA SER A 38 -17.62 -3.39 1.21
C SER A 38 -18.36 -2.23 0.57
N VAL A 39 -19.27 -2.53 -0.35
CA VAL A 39 -20.10 -1.52 -1.00
C VAL A 39 -21.02 -0.88 0.03
N GLU A 40 -21.68 -1.71 0.83
CA GLU A 40 -22.71 -1.28 1.79
C GLU A 40 -22.16 -0.36 2.87
N LYS A 41 -20.90 -0.58 3.28
CA LYS A 41 -20.27 0.19 4.35
C LYS A 41 -19.58 1.45 3.87
N HIS A 42 -18.98 1.40 2.66
CA HIS A 42 -17.96 2.37 2.30
C HIS A 42 -18.31 3.24 1.08
N ALA A 43 -19.34 2.87 0.28
CA ALA A 43 -19.59 3.53 -0.99
C ALA A 43 -19.92 5.03 -0.83
N GLU A 44 -20.73 5.40 0.16
CA GLU A 44 -21.14 6.80 0.38
C GLU A 44 -19.91 7.68 0.72
N ASP A 45 -19.06 7.24 1.65
CA ASP A 45 -17.86 7.98 2.02
C ASP A 45 -16.84 8.02 0.88
N LEU A 46 -16.65 6.90 0.17
CA LEU A 46 -15.70 6.80 -0.93
C LEU A 46 -16.12 7.60 -2.16
N LEU A 47 -17.37 8.09 -2.25
CA LEU A 47 -17.76 8.99 -3.32
C LEU A 47 -16.95 10.30 -3.30
N ALA A 48 -16.60 10.80 -2.12
CA ALA A 48 -15.70 11.96 -1.99
C ALA A 48 -14.26 11.67 -2.47
N VAL A 49 -13.86 10.39 -2.50
CA VAL A 49 -12.53 9.97 -2.93
C VAL A 49 -12.46 9.65 -4.42
N TYR A 50 -13.50 9.01 -4.96
CA TYR A 50 -13.55 8.50 -6.33
C TYR A 50 -14.38 9.35 -7.27
N GLY A 51 -15.24 10.21 -6.73
CA GLY A 51 -16.24 10.96 -7.45
C GLY A 51 -15.77 12.31 -8.01
N PRO A 52 -16.74 13.14 -8.44
CA PRO A 52 -16.46 14.40 -9.12
C PRO A 52 -15.71 15.43 -8.26
N ASP A 53 -15.85 15.37 -6.95
CA ASP A 53 -15.17 16.26 -6.01
C ASP A 53 -13.70 15.89 -5.75
N SER A 54 -13.25 14.74 -6.26
CA SER A 54 -11.85 14.33 -6.13
C SER A 54 -10.93 15.20 -6.99
N PRO A 55 -9.72 15.54 -6.51
CA PRO A 55 -8.73 16.30 -7.31
C PRO A 55 -8.41 15.57 -8.61
N ARG A 56 -8.60 16.25 -9.75
CA ARG A 56 -8.46 15.62 -11.08
C ARG A 56 -7.04 15.14 -11.39
N ASP A 57 -6.03 15.80 -10.84
CA ASP A 57 -4.62 15.46 -11.00
C ASP A 57 -4.24 14.11 -10.37
N MET A 58 -4.93 13.69 -9.29
CA MET A 58 -4.68 12.40 -8.64
C MET A 58 -4.91 11.20 -9.56
N TRP A 59 -5.75 11.37 -10.61
CA TRP A 59 -6.10 10.32 -11.57
C TRP A 59 -5.09 10.16 -12.70
N THR A 60 -4.09 11.05 -12.78
CA THR A 60 -3.10 11.05 -13.88
C THR A 60 -2.40 9.71 -14.02
N TYR A 61 -1.98 9.10 -12.92
CA TYR A 61 -1.21 7.85 -12.89
C TYR A 61 -2.02 6.62 -12.46
N LEU A 62 -3.30 6.78 -12.16
CA LEU A 62 -4.22 5.66 -11.87
C LEU A 62 -4.77 5.10 -13.19
N PHE A 63 -5.04 3.79 -13.23
CA PHE A 63 -5.56 3.13 -14.43
C PHE A 63 -7.01 3.52 -14.74
N GLN A 64 -7.85 3.64 -13.71
CA GLN A 64 -9.24 4.07 -13.83
C GLN A 64 -9.36 5.59 -13.83
N PRO A 65 -10.40 6.15 -14.48
CA PRO A 65 -10.83 7.52 -14.28
C PRO A 65 -11.61 7.65 -12.95
N PRO A 66 -11.91 8.89 -12.50
CA PRO A 66 -12.93 9.11 -11.48
C PRO A 66 -14.31 8.69 -11.99
N VAL A 67 -15.22 8.41 -11.08
CA VAL A 67 -16.63 8.15 -11.38
C VAL A 67 -17.44 9.47 -11.34
N GLU A 68 -18.62 9.48 -11.96
CA GLU A 68 -19.44 10.69 -11.99
C GLU A 68 -20.50 10.74 -10.87
N ASN A 69 -20.86 9.58 -10.31
CA ASN A 69 -21.90 9.48 -9.29
C ASN A 69 -21.77 8.20 -8.43
N LEU A 70 -22.65 8.09 -7.43
CA LEU A 70 -22.65 6.94 -6.51
C LEU A 70 -22.97 5.61 -7.20
N GLU A 71 -23.84 5.61 -8.20
CA GLU A 71 -24.25 4.38 -8.91
C GLU A 71 -23.07 3.80 -9.67
N GLU A 72 -22.31 4.63 -10.38
CA GLU A 72 -21.07 4.21 -11.04
C GLU A 72 -20.01 3.73 -10.03
N LEU A 73 -19.90 4.40 -8.88
CA LEU A 73 -18.99 3.97 -7.83
C LEU A 73 -19.38 2.59 -7.30
N ILE A 74 -20.65 2.36 -7.02
CA ILE A 74 -21.14 1.05 -6.56
C ILE A 74 -20.75 -0.06 -7.55
N VAL A 75 -20.91 0.19 -8.85
CA VAL A 75 -20.51 -0.77 -9.90
C VAL A 75 -18.99 -1.00 -9.87
N ALA A 76 -18.22 0.08 -9.79
CA ALA A 76 -16.75 -0.02 -9.72
C ALA A 76 -16.27 -0.80 -8.48
N LEU A 77 -16.84 -0.49 -7.29
CA LEU A 77 -16.50 -1.19 -6.05
C LEU A 77 -16.87 -2.68 -6.10
N LYS A 78 -18.03 -3.03 -6.68
CA LYS A 78 -18.40 -4.45 -6.89
C LYS A 78 -17.37 -5.16 -7.76
N GLN A 79 -16.97 -4.56 -8.88
CA GLN A 79 -15.92 -5.10 -9.75
C GLN A 79 -14.57 -5.24 -9.04
N MET A 80 -14.23 -4.31 -8.16
CA MET A 80 -13.01 -4.40 -7.33
C MET A 80 -13.08 -5.60 -6.36
N ILE A 81 -14.21 -5.77 -5.67
CA ILE A 81 -14.41 -6.84 -4.68
C ILE A 81 -14.47 -8.23 -5.33
N GLU A 82 -15.06 -8.35 -6.51
CA GLU A 82 -15.19 -9.62 -7.25
C GLU A 82 -13.86 -10.12 -7.83
N ARG A 83 -12.82 -9.30 -7.84
CA ARG A 83 -11.50 -9.70 -8.30
C ARG A 83 -10.90 -10.76 -7.40
N LYS A 84 -10.46 -11.88 -8.01
CA LYS A 84 -9.80 -12.99 -7.28
C LYS A 84 -8.28 -12.85 -7.19
N ASP A 85 -7.71 -11.89 -7.95
CA ASP A 85 -6.27 -11.66 -8.05
C ASP A 85 -5.75 -10.60 -7.07
N ARG A 86 -6.65 -10.02 -6.25
CA ARG A 86 -6.31 -8.98 -5.27
C ARG A 86 -7.35 -8.82 -4.18
N PHE A 87 -6.90 -8.26 -3.06
CA PHE A 87 -7.72 -8.02 -1.87
C PHE A 87 -7.71 -6.53 -1.56
N TYR A 88 -8.89 -5.90 -1.65
CA TYR A 88 -9.06 -4.47 -1.41
C TYR A 88 -9.45 -4.19 0.04
N TYR A 89 -8.88 -3.12 0.57
CA TYR A 89 -9.18 -2.61 1.91
C TYR A 89 -9.60 -1.15 1.84
N ALA A 90 -10.63 -0.80 2.58
CA ALA A 90 -10.97 0.58 2.92
C ALA A 90 -10.11 1.05 4.09
N ILE A 91 -9.71 2.31 4.06
CA ILE A 91 -8.94 2.97 5.09
C ILE A 91 -9.86 3.94 5.80
N MET A 92 -10.17 3.62 7.05
CA MET A 92 -11.14 4.34 7.85
C MET A 92 -10.44 5.28 8.83
N ASP A 93 -10.93 6.50 8.95
CA ASP A 93 -10.63 7.36 10.10
C ASP A 93 -11.28 6.78 11.36
N LYS A 94 -10.47 6.46 12.36
CA LYS A 94 -10.95 5.83 13.59
C LYS A 94 -11.87 6.73 14.42
N VAL A 95 -11.73 8.04 14.30
CA VAL A 95 -12.52 9.03 15.07
C VAL A 95 -13.89 9.24 14.44
N THR A 96 -13.92 9.45 13.13
CA THR A 96 -15.18 9.76 12.40
C THR A 96 -15.90 8.52 11.87
N GLY A 97 -15.20 7.38 11.77
CA GLY A 97 -15.70 6.16 11.14
C GLY A 97 -15.80 6.25 9.61
N LYS A 98 -15.32 7.32 8.97
CA LYS A 98 -15.43 7.53 7.52
C LYS A 98 -14.31 6.84 6.75
N ALA A 99 -14.65 6.29 5.59
CA ALA A 99 -13.67 5.75 4.65
C ALA A 99 -13.02 6.89 3.85
N LEU A 100 -11.71 7.06 4.01
CA LEU A 100 -10.93 8.15 3.41
C LEU A 100 -10.05 7.71 2.22
N GLY A 101 -10.05 6.43 1.90
CA GLY A 101 -9.27 5.90 0.79
C GLY A 101 -9.30 4.39 0.74
N THR A 102 -8.60 3.85 -0.25
CA THR A 102 -8.43 2.41 -0.41
C THR A 102 -7.02 2.07 -0.85
N PHE A 103 -6.65 0.82 -0.66
CA PHE A 103 -5.51 0.15 -1.32
C PHE A 103 -5.81 -1.34 -1.48
N SER A 104 -4.92 -2.08 -2.13
CA SER A 104 -5.06 -3.53 -2.25
C SER A 104 -3.74 -4.25 -2.05
N LEU A 105 -3.83 -5.52 -1.62
CA LEU A 105 -2.77 -6.51 -1.79
C LEU A 105 -3.01 -7.25 -3.10
N MET A 106 -2.02 -7.33 -3.97
CA MET A 106 -2.13 -7.86 -5.32
C MET A 106 -0.83 -8.53 -5.78
N ARG A 107 -0.83 -9.13 -6.99
CA ARG A 107 0.34 -9.83 -7.55
C ARG A 107 0.94 -10.82 -6.55
N ILE A 108 0.06 -11.64 -5.97
CA ILE A 108 0.38 -12.55 -4.88
C ILE A 108 1.04 -13.80 -5.46
N ASP A 109 2.32 -13.97 -5.15
CA ASP A 109 3.09 -15.16 -5.44
C ASP A 109 3.39 -15.88 -4.12
N GLN A 110 2.53 -16.84 -3.78
CA GLN A 110 2.64 -17.58 -2.53
C GLN A 110 3.92 -18.44 -2.48
N ALA A 111 4.30 -19.04 -3.61
CA ALA A 111 5.47 -19.92 -3.67
C ALA A 111 6.78 -19.16 -3.41
N ASN A 112 6.92 -17.97 -3.97
CA ASN A 112 8.07 -17.10 -3.74
C ASN A 112 7.89 -16.15 -2.56
N ARG A 113 6.71 -16.14 -1.94
CA ARG A 113 6.31 -15.23 -0.84
C ARG A 113 6.52 -13.76 -1.19
N VAL A 114 6.01 -13.37 -2.38
CA VAL A 114 6.05 -12.00 -2.90
C VAL A 114 4.63 -11.47 -3.00
N ILE A 115 4.42 -10.24 -2.56
CA ILE A 115 3.13 -9.56 -2.59
C ILE A 115 3.33 -8.06 -2.83
N GLU A 116 2.38 -7.42 -3.51
CA GLU A 116 2.45 -6.00 -3.86
C GLU A 116 1.32 -5.21 -3.19
N VAL A 117 1.63 -4.03 -2.63
CA VAL A 117 0.61 -3.02 -2.38
C VAL A 117 0.36 -2.21 -3.64
N GLY A 118 -0.90 -2.12 -4.04
CA GLY A 118 -1.27 -1.37 -5.25
C GLY A 118 -2.68 -0.79 -5.18
N ALA A 119 -3.10 -0.15 -6.26
CA ALA A 119 -4.38 0.55 -6.34
C ALA A 119 -4.61 1.54 -5.19
N VAL A 120 -3.53 2.22 -4.76
CA VAL A 120 -3.55 3.19 -3.65
C VAL A 120 -4.31 4.44 -4.10
N THR A 121 -5.48 4.67 -3.51
CA THR A 121 -6.35 5.82 -3.80
C THR A 121 -6.70 6.51 -2.49
N PHE A 122 -6.01 7.60 -2.21
CA PHE A 122 -6.12 8.36 -0.96
C PHE A 122 -6.77 9.71 -1.20
N SER A 123 -7.76 10.06 -0.38
CA SER A 123 -8.27 11.43 -0.34
C SER A 123 -7.19 12.43 0.09
N PRO A 124 -7.37 13.73 -0.19
CA PRO A 124 -6.50 14.76 0.38
C PRO A 124 -6.43 14.73 1.92
N ALA A 125 -7.52 14.36 2.60
CA ALA A 125 -7.58 14.24 4.05
C ALA A 125 -6.72 13.08 4.61
N LEU A 126 -6.37 12.09 3.77
CA LEU A 126 -5.54 10.95 4.17
C LEU A 126 -4.08 11.13 3.76
N LYS A 127 -3.80 11.88 2.67
CA LYS A 127 -2.44 12.09 2.17
C LYS A 127 -1.59 12.86 3.17
N GLN A 128 -0.35 12.40 3.38
CA GLN A 128 0.65 13.06 4.25
C GLN A 128 0.22 13.20 5.72
N THR A 129 -0.68 12.33 6.20
CA THR A 129 -1.17 12.32 7.58
C THR A 129 -0.63 11.13 8.37
N ARG A 130 -0.85 11.16 9.69
CA ARG A 130 -0.60 10.03 10.59
C ARG A 130 -1.43 8.80 10.15
N MET A 131 -2.70 9.00 9.81
CA MET A 131 -3.60 7.94 9.35
C MET A 131 -3.07 7.25 8.09
N GLY A 132 -2.66 8.02 7.08
CA GLY A 132 -2.09 7.47 5.85
C GLY A 132 -0.79 6.68 6.08
N THR A 133 0.05 7.16 7.00
CA THR A 133 1.29 6.46 7.38
C THR A 133 0.97 5.20 8.17
N GLU A 134 0.05 5.26 9.13
CA GLU A 134 -0.38 4.09 9.92
C GLU A 134 -1.05 3.03 9.06
N ALA A 135 -1.87 3.43 8.07
CA ALA A 135 -2.48 2.48 7.15
C ALA A 135 -1.44 1.60 6.44
N HIS A 136 -0.37 2.20 5.95
CA HIS A 136 0.75 1.45 5.34
C HIS A 136 1.51 0.60 6.36
N TYR A 137 1.71 1.09 7.59
CA TYR A 137 2.31 0.32 8.67
C TYR A 137 1.49 -0.94 8.99
N LEU A 138 0.19 -0.78 9.19
CA LEU A 138 -0.70 -1.91 9.51
C LEU A 138 -0.71 -2.95 8.40
N LEU A 139 -0.75 -2.53 7.14
CA LEU A 139 -0.72 -3.44 6.00
C LEU A 139 0.62 -4.15 5.86
N ALA A 140 1.75 -3.45 6.05
CA ALA A 140 3.08 -4.05 6.02
C ALA A 140 3.28 -5.05 7.17
N ARG A 141 2.82 -4.72 8.38
CA ARG A 141 2.83 -5.61 9.54
C ARG A 141 2.06 -6.90 9.24
N TYR A 142 0.87 -6.78 8.69
CA TYR A 142 0.06 -7.91 8.28
C TYR A 142 0.77 -8.80 7.25
N VAL A 143 1.39 -8.20 6.24
CA VAL A 143 2.14 -8.90 5.19
C VAL A 143 3.31 -9.70 5.77
N PHE A 144 4.12 -9.10 6.63
CA PHE A 144 5.32 -9.76 7.14
C PHE A 144 5.07 -10.68 8.32
N GLU A 145 4.19 -10.30 9.25
CA GLU A 145 4.06 -10.99 10.53
C GLU A 145 2.93 -12.03 10.55
N GLU A 146 1.88 -11.84 9.74
CA GLU A 146 0.73 -12.74 9.73
C GLU A 146 0.66 -13.60 8.44
N LEU A 147 0.96 -12.99 7.29
CA LEU A 147 0.92 -13.71 6.00
C LEU A 147 2.25 -14.38 5.65
N ASN A 148 3.32 -14.15 6.40
CA ASN A 148 4.65 -14.74 6.22
C ASN A 148 5.27 -14.47 4.84
N TYR A 149 5.05 -13.26 4.26
CA TYR A 149 5.72 -12.87 3.04
C TYR A 149 7.13 -12.37 3.33
N ARG A 150 8.05 -12.65 2.41
CA ARG A 150 9.46 -12.23 2.53
C ARG A 150 9.80 -11.01 1.69
N ARG A 151 8.89 -10.63 0.76
CA ARG A 151 9.07 -9.48 -0.13
C ARG A 151 7.73 -8.78 -0.33
N TYR A 152 7.73 -7.48 -0.03
CA TYR A 152 6.61 -6.57 -0.19
C TYR A 152 6.97 -5.51 -1.22
N GLU A 153 6.20 -5.43 -2.31
CA GLU A 153 6.51 -4.60 -3.47
C GLU A 153 5.63 -3.36 -3.56
N TRP A 154 6.22 -2.33 -4.15
CA TRP A 154 5.53 -1.12 -4.57
C TRP A 154 5.96 -0.78 -5.99
N LYS A 155 4.99 -0.48 -6.88
CA LYS A 155 5.27 -0.08 -8.26
C LYS A 155 4.52 1.19 -8.59
N CYS A 156 5.18 2.11 -9.29
CA CYS A 156 4.53 3.32 -9.79
C CYS A 156 5.03 3.67 -11.18
N ASP A 157 4.31 4.56 -11.86
CA ASP A 157 4.83 5.23 -13.05
C ASP A 157 6.11 5.99 -12.67
N ALA A 158 7.18 5.87 -13.46
CA ALA A 158 8.45 6.52 -13.19
C ALA A 158 8.35 8.06 -13.15
N LEU A 159 7.29 8.62 -13.77
CA LEU A 159 6.97 10.04 -13.72
C LEU A 159 6.16 10.44 -12.47
N ASN A 160 5.64 9.45 -11.71
CA ASN A 160 4.90 9.70 -10.48
C ASN A 160 5.84 9.90 -9.28
N LEU A 161 6.58 11.00 -9.30
CA LEU A 161 7.53 11.33 -8.22
C LEU A 161 6.91 11.35 -6.83
N PRO A 162 5.67 11.84 -6.61
CA PRO A 162 5.04 11.76 -5.30
C PRO A 162 4.89 10.32 -4.78
N SER A 163 4.50 9.37 -5.63
CA SER A 163 4.37 7.96 -5.26
C SER A 163 5.72 7.33 -4.92
N ARG A 164 6.76 7.60 -5.74
CA ARG A 164 8.11 7.14 -5.47
C ARG A 164 8.64 7.67 -4.12
N LYS A 165 8.52 8.98 -3.88
CA LYS A 165 8.94 9.60 -2.60
C LYS A 165 8.16 9.02 -1.40
N ALA A 166 6.88 8.73 -1.57
CA ALA A 166 6.08 8.09 -0.52
C ALA A 166 6.60 6.69 -0.19
N ALA A 167 6.87 5.86 -1.20
CA ALA A 167 7.41 4.52 -1.00
C ALA A 167 8.79 4.56 -0.32
N GLU A 168 9.71 5.40 -0.81
CA GLU A 168 11.05 5.59 -0.21
C GLU A 168 10.96 6.07 1.25
N ARG A 169 10.05 7.02 1.53
CA ARG A 169 9.79 7.46 2.91
C ARG A 169 9.32 6.32 3.80
N LEU A 170 8.42 5.46 3.31
CA LEU A 170 7.87 4.32 4.05
C LEU A 170 8.86 3.16 4.20
N GLY A 171 10.05 3.25 3.64
CA GLY A 171 11.11 2.27 3.81
C GLY A 171 11.29 1.29 2.65
N PHE A 172 10.57 1.47 1.55
CA PHE A 172 10.83 0.72 0.32
C PHE A 172 12.13 1.18 -0.34
N ILE A 173 12.87 0.25 -0.88
CA ILE A 173 14.13 0.48 -1.60
C ILE A 173 13.85 0.44 -3.11
N TYR A 174 14.31 1.47 -3.83
CA TYR A 174 14.25 1.48 -5.29
C TYR A 174 15.23 0.46 -5.87
N GLU A 175 14.75 -0.38 -6.80
CA GLU A 175 15.53 -1.45 -7.41
C GLU A 175 15.81 -1.22 -8.91
N GLY A 176 14.96 -0.46 -9.58
CA GLY A 176 15.15 -0.14 -10.99
C GLY A 176 13.88 0.30 -11.71
N THR A 177 14.04 0.77 -12.93
CA THR A 177 12.95 1.17 -13.82
C THR A 177 12.82 0.20 -15.00
N PHE A 178 11.65 -0.38 -15.16
CA PHE A 178 11.30 -1.17 -16.34
C PHE A 178 10.78 -0.24 -17.42
N ARG A 179 11.57 -0.06 -18.47
CA ARG A 179 11.21 0.83 -19.58
C ARG A 179 10.09 0.25 -20.45
N GLN A 180 9.14 1.09 -20.88
CA GLN A 180 8.00 0.71 -21.72
C GLN A 180 7.22 -0.50 -21.17
N ALA A 181 7.11 -0.61 -19.84
CA ALA A 181 6.56 -1.79 -19.17
C ALA A 181 5.05 -1.95 -19.39
N ILE A 182 4.33 -0.84 -19.57
CA ILE A 182 2.86 -0.84 -19.65
C ILE A 182 2.41 0.22 -20.66
N ILE A 183 1.29 -0.07 -21.33
CA ILE A 183 0.51 0.91 -22.10
C ILE A 183 -0.78 1.17 -21.33
N TYR A 184 -1.07 2.41 -20.97
CA TYR A 184 -2.30 2.79 -20.29
C TYR A 184 -2.78 4.18 -20.72
N LYS A 185 -4.07 4.39 -20.83
CA LYS A 185 -4.68 5.67 -21.26
C LYS A 185 -4.04 6.22 -22.56
N GLY A 186 -3.69 5.34 -23.50
CA GLY A 186 -3.04 5.69 -24.76
C GLY A 186 -1.59 6.18 -24.63
N ARG A 187 -0.93 5.96 -23.48
CA ARG A 187 0.44 6.43 -23.21
C ARG A 187 1.35 5.27 -22.82
N THR A 188 2.64 5.41 -23.11
CA THR A 188 3.66 4.53 -22.54
C THR A 188 3.88 4.84 -21.06
N ARG A 189 4.20 3.81 -20.29
CA ARG A 189 4.62 3.92 -18.89
C ARG A 189 5.89 3.13 -18.67
N ASP A 190 6.92 3.82 -18.24
CA ASP A 190 8.04 3.21 -17.54
C ASP A 190 7.62 2.99 -16.09
N THR A 191 8.01 1.87 -15.51
CA THR A 191 7.55 1.50 -14.17
C THR A 191 8.73 1.37 -13.23
N ASP A 192 8.75 2.19 -12.18
CA ASP A 192 9.67 2.05 -11.06
C ASP A 192 9.25 0.88 -10.18
N TRP A 193 10.21 0.04 -9.84
CA TRP A 193 10.08 -1.09 -8.94
C TRP A 193 10.79 -0.79 -7.64
N MET A 194 10.09 -0.98 -6.55
CA MET A 194 10.57 -0.78 -5.19
C MET A 194 10.12 -1.93 -4.31
N SER A 195 10.92 -2.30 -3.34
CA SER A 195 10.60 -3.37 -2.40
C SER A 195 11.05 -3.07 -0.98
N MET A 196 10.43 -3.77 -0.06
CA MET A 196 10.84 -3.97 1.32
C MET A 196 10.91 -5.48 1.54
N ILE A 197 11.98 -5.98 2.13
CA ILE A 197 12.14 -7.41 2.41
C ILE A 197 12.02 -7.72 3.90
N ASP A 198 11.82 -8.98 4.23
CA ASP A 198 11.68 -9.47 5.61
C ASP A 198 12.86 -9.05 6.51
N LYS A 199 14.07 -8.99 5.94
CA LYS A 199 15.28 -8.54 6.65
C LYS A 199 15.30 -7.04 6.95
N ASP A 200 14.59 -6.22 6.16
CA ASP A 200 14.45 -4.78 6.38
C ASP A 200 13.37 -4.48 7.42
N TRP A 201 12.35 -5.35 7.50
CA TRP A 201 11.13 -5.11 8.27
C TRP A 201 11.38 -4.75 9.75
N PRO A 202 12.23 -5.44 10.52
CA PRO A 202 12.45 -5.08 11.93
C PRO A 202 12.88 -3.63 12.13
N ARG A 203 13.82 -3.15 11.30
CA ARG A 203 14.29 -1.76 11.33
C ARG A 203 13.21 -0.77 10.88
N VAL A 204 12.48 -1.12 9.82
CA VAL A 204 11.41 -0.26 9.28
C VAL A 204 10.25 -0.21 10.25
N LYS A 205 9.87 -1.34 10.88
CA LYS A 205 8.85 -1.43 11.92
C LYS A 205 9.17 -0.49 13.09
N SER A 206 10.37 -0.58 13.65
CA SER A 206 10.79 0.28 14.76
C SER A 206 10.67 1.76 14.41
N ARG A 207 11.01 2.14 13.16
CA ARG A 207 10.85 3.51 12.67
C ARG A 207 9.38 3.94 12.61
N PHE A 208 8.50 3.08 12.12
CA PHE A 208 7.06 3.35 12.10
C PHE A 208 6.52 3.55 13.52
N GLU A 209 6.87 2.65 14.44
CA GLU A 209 6.41 2.69 15.83
C GLU A 209 6.90 3.95 16.54
N ALA A 210 8.17 4.33 16.36
CA ALA A 210 8.72 5.55 16.92
C ALA A 210 8.04 6.80 16.33
N TRP A 211 7.82 6.84 15.01
CA TRP A 211 7.19 8.00 14.37
C TRP A 211 5.71 8.13 14.73
N LEU A 212 4.97 7.01 14.83
CA LEU A 212 3.53 6.97 15.14
C LEU A 212 3.26 7.17 16.63
N SER A 213 4.28 7.13 17.50
CA SER A 213 4.10 7.39 18.93
C SER A 213 3.41 8.74 19.15
N PRO A 214 2.41 8.83 20.06
CA PRO A 214 1.81 10.11 20.45
C PRO A 214 2.85 11.15 20.87
N ASP A 215 3.92 10.71 21.54
CA ASP A 215 5.01 11.56 22.04
C ASP A 215 5.83 12.23 20.92
N ASN A 216 5.66 11.79 19.67
CA ASN A 216 6.29 12.42 18.51
C ASN A 216 5.48 13.56 17.91
N PHE A 217 4.37 13.95 18.53
CA PHE A 217 3.51 15.04 18.05
C PHE A 217 3.21 16.02 19.17
N ASP A 218 3.25 17.31 18.83
CA ASP A 218 2.88 18.38 19.74
C ASP A 218 1.35 18.52 19.91
N GLU A 219 0.92 19.50 20.70
CA GLU A 219 -0.49 19.78 20.97
C GLU A 219 -1.30 20.18 19.71
N ASN A 220 -0.62 20.64 18.65
CA ASN A 220 -1.22 20.98 17.36
C ASN A 220 -1.23 19.79 16.40
N GLY A 221 -0.63 18.64 16.79
CA GLY A 221 -0.51 17.46 15.96
C GLY A 221 0.64 17.52 14.96
N GLU A 222 1.57 18.49 15.12
CA GLU A 222 2.78 18.58 14.30
C GLU A 222 3.86 17.60 14.80
N GLN A 223 4.53 16.94 13.86
CA GLN A 223 5.60 15.99 14.21
C GLN A 223 6.82 16.69 14.82
N LEU A 224 7.34 16.16 15.91
CA LEU A 224 8.58 16.64 16.55
C LEU A 224 9.82 16.10 15.82
N LYS A 225 9.76 14.85 15.34
CA LYS A 225 10.79 14.22 14.51
C LYS A 225 10.18 13.75 13.21
N SER A 226 10.87 13.98 12.11
CA SER A 226 10.48 13.43 10.81
C SER A 226 10.64 11.91 10.79
N PHE A 227 9.95 11.23 9.87
CA PHE A 227 10.05 9.78 9.70
C PHE A 227 11.49 9.29 9.41
N ARG A 228 12.36 10.15 8.89
CA ARG A 228 13.77 9.81 8.62
C ARG A 228 14.65 9.88 9.85
N GLU A 229 14.23 10.63 10.87
CA GLU A 229 14.97 10.83 12.13
C GLU A 229 14.57 9.82 13.21
N CYS A 230 13.48 9.09 12.99
CA CYS A 230 13.09 7.95 13.78
C CYS A 230 13.73 6.66 13.25
#